data_66bda90e7b0b28a52dc18aac7995e073
#
_entry.id   66bda90e7b0b28a52dc18aac7995e073
#
_cell.length_a   1.000
_cell.length_b   1.000
_cell.length_c   1.000
_cell.angle_alpha   90.00
_cell.angle_beta   90.00
_cell.angle_gamma   90.00
#
_symmetry.space_group_name_H-M   'P 1'
#
loop_
_entity.id
_entity.type
_entity.pdbx_description
1 polymer ?
#
loop_
_entity_poly.entity_id
_entity_poly.type
_entity_poly.pdbx_seq_one_letter_code
_entity_poly.pdbx_strand_id
1 'polypeptide(L)'
;MSQFENGFPAPQQKPGHGPKPPKAYKIKIDGTMYEVEAQFITGREILALAQKSPSQYDVGYKVHGHDVRIVGLDESVDLATPGLEKFITIQNGHTDGEEGPSGPFPFAFTEEDQSFADRHPDSVERVSEGNVNWILIHGMDVPDGYNVDKVTAAIMLPVGYPTCGLDMVYFYPELSLTSGKAIHAAEARQTIQGKSYQRWSRHFTPQAPWRPGIDCLETYYAMIQGWLRREVTR
;
A
#
# COMPACT_ATOMS: atom_id res chain seq x y z
N MET A 1 -42.12 -26.33 -76.88
CA MET A 1 -42.13 -25.10 -76.09
C MET A 1 -41.42 -25.43 -74.80
N SER A 2 -40.18 -25.02 -74.72
CA SER A 2 -39.25 -25.33 -73.57
C SER A 2 -39.14 -24.06 -72.72
N GLN A 3 -39.54 -24.13 -71.43
CA GLN A 3 -39.37 -23.03 -70.52
C GLN A 3 -38.04 -23.23 -69.83
N PHE A 4 -37.17 -22.26 -69.95
CA PHE A 4 -35.90 -22.18 -69.16
C PHE A 4 -36.23 -21.49 -67.86
N GLU A 5 -36.12 -22.22 -66.69
CA GLU A 5 -36.12 -21.64 -65.37
C GLU A 5 -34.67 -21.15 -64.99
N ASN A 6 -34.55 -19.83 -64.94
CA ASN A 6 -33.33 -19.20 -64.42
C ASN A 6 -33.34 -19.22 -62.87
N GLY A 7 -32.71 -20.24 -62.27
CA GLY A 7 -32.49 -20.29 -60.87
C GLY A 7 -31.26 -19.39 -60.46
N PHE A 8 -31.50 -18.24 -59.81
CA PHE A 8 -30.44 -17.49 -59.19
C PHE A 8 -30.04 -18.20 -57.86
N PRO A 9 -28.74 -18.42 -57.60
CA PRO A 9 -28.30 -18.97 -56.31
C PRO A 9 -28.53 -17.93 -55.18
N ALA A 10 -29.12 -18.40 -54.09
CA ALA A 10 -29.34 -17.58 -52.88
C ALA A 10 -28.02 -17.02 -52.34
N PRO A 11 -28.00 -15.78 -51.80
CA PRO A 11 -26.79 -15.19 -51.23
C PRO A 11 -26.32 -15.99 -50.01
N GLN A 12 -25.10 -16.51 -50.08
CA GLN A 12 -24.44 -17.15 -48.94
C GLN A 12 -24.20 -16.10 -47.85
N GLN A 13 -24.88 -16.25 -46.73
CA GLN A 13 -24.61 -15.48 -45.51
C GLN A 13 -23.19 -15.83 -45.01
N LYS A 14 -22.30 -14.84 -45.00
CA LYS A 14 -20.99 -14.95 -44.29
C LYS A 14 -21.27 -15.28 -42.82
N PRO A 15 -20.51 -16.22 -42.21
CA PRO A 15 -20.66 -16.51 -40.80
C PRO A 15 -20.39 -15.21 -40.02
N GLY A 16 -21.38 -14.74 -39.26
CA GLY A 16 -21.27 -13.59 -38.39
C GLY A 16 -20.15 -13.82 -37.43
N HIS A 17 -19.27 -12.85 -37.29
CA HIS A 17 -18.28 -12.83 -36.18
C HIS A 17 -19.10 -12.88 -34.90
N GLY A 18 -18.99 -13.96 -34.16
CA GLY A 18 -19.49 -14.03 -32.79
C GLY A 18 -18.93 -12.88 -31.94
N PRO A 19 -19.58 -12.51 -30.86
CA PRO A 19 -19.12 -11.44 -30.00
C PRO A 19 -17.65 -11.72 -29.63
N LYS A 20 -16.81 -10.70 -29.85
CA LYS A 20 -15.38 -10.77 -29.51
C LYS A 20 -15.28 -11.11 -28.01
N PRO A 21 -14.48 -12.12 -27.60
CA PRO A 21 -14.37 -12.46 -26.20
C PRO A 21 -13.98 -11.22 -25.39
N PRO A 22 -14.50 -11.06 -24.17
CA PRO A 22 -14.17 -9.92 -23.33
C PRO A 22 -12.64 -9.84 -23.15
N LYS A 23 -12.12 -8.63 -23.16
CA LYS A 23 -10.69 -8.38 -22.98
C LYS A 23 -10.33 -8.72 -21.54
N ALA A 24 -9.59 -9.81 -21.32
CA ALA A 24 -9.05 -10.13 -20.01
C ALA A 24 -7.85 -9.22 -19.66
N TYR A 25 -7.84 -8.70 -18.46
CA TYR A 25 -6.73 -7.92 -17.89
C TYR A 25 -5.91 -8.83 -16.99
N LYS A 26 -4.58 -8.80 -17.16
CA LYS A 26 -3.64 -9.51 -16.28
C LYS A 26 -3.18 -8.54 -15.22
N ILE A 27 -3.44 -8.85 -13.97
CA ILE A 27 -3.02 -8.04 -12.83
C ILE A 27 -2.13 -8.87 -11.91
N LYS A 28 -1.22 -8.19 -11.21
CA LYS A 28 -0.34 -8.80 -10.22
C LYS A 28 -0.76 -8.33 -8.83
N ILE A 29 -1.09 -9.27 -7.93
CA ILE A 29 -1.42 -8.97 -6.54
C ILE A 29 -0.43 -9.72 -5.65
N ASP A 30 0.31 -9.03 -4.79
CA ASP A 30 1.34 -9.61 -3.91
C ASP A 30 2.28 -10.59 -4.65
N GLY A 31 2.65 -10.26 -5.87
CA GLY A 31 3.52 -11.11 -6.70
C GLY A 31 2.80 -12.19 -7.51
N THR A 32 1.55 -12.53 -7.21
CA THR A 32 0.76 -13.55 -7.92
C THR A 32 -0.04 -12.93 -9.06
N MET A 33 -0.08 -13.63 -10.22
CA MET A 33 -0.83 -13.18 -11.41
C MET A 33 -2.28 -13.66 -11.37
N TYR A 34 -3.21 -12.74 -11.70
CA TYR A 34 -4.64 -13.01 -11.82
C TYR A 34 -5.15 -12.50 -13.17
N GLU A 35 -6.19 -13.13 -13.71
CA GLU A 35 -6.91 -12.67 -14.91
C GLU A 35 -8.29 -12.13 -14.50
N VAL A 36 -8.62 -10.93 -14.96
CA VAL A 36 -9.88 -10.22 -14.66
C VAL A 36 -10.54 -9.84 -15.98
N GLU A 37 -11.78 -10.23 -16.18
CA GLU A 37 -12.53 -9.93 -17.42
C GLU A 37 -13.11 -8.50 -17.43
N ALA A 38 -13.29 -7.90 -16.23
CA ALA A 38 -13.79 -6.54 -16.10
C ALA A 38 -12.66 -5.50 -16.24
N GLN A 39 -12.94 -4.36 -16.86
CA GLN A 39 -12.00 -3.25 -16.96
C GLN A 39 -11.81 -2.54 -15.60
N PHE A 40 -12.86 -2.50 -14.79
CA PHE A 40 -12.85 -1.87 -13.49
C PHE A 40 -12.92 -2.93 -12.40
N ILE A 41 -12.12 -2.75 -11.34
CA ILE A 41 -12.09 -3.64 -10.18
C ILE A 41 -12.06 -2.81 -8.89
N THR A 42 -12.81 -3.22 -7.88
CA THR A 42 -12.85 -2.56 -6.58
C THR A 42 -11.78 -3.10 -5.62
N GLY A 43 -11.42 -2.32 -4.59
CA GLY A 43 -10.51 -2.79 -3.53
C GLY A 43 -11.01 -4.08 -2.87
N ARG A 44 -12.32 -4.23 -2.68
CA ARG A 44 -12.95 -5.43 -2.12
C ARG A 44 -12.75 -6.66 -3.01
N GLU A 45 -12.93 -6.52 -4.32
CA GLU A 45 -12.72 -7.60 -5.28
C GLU A 45 -11.25 -8.01 -5.36
N ILE A 46 -10.32 -7.04 -5.28
CA ILE A 46 -8.88 -7.32 -5.23
C ILE A 46 -8.53 -8.15 -3.98
N LEU A 47 -9.05 -7.77 -2.80
CA LEU A 47 -8.86 -8.54 -1.57
C LEU A 47 -9.47 -9.94 -1.67
N ALA A 48 -10.65 -10.08 -2.29
CA ALA A 48 -11.29 -11.36 -2.51
C ALA A 48 -10.44 -12.28 -3.41
N LEU A 49 -9.88 -11.75 -4.51
CA LEU A 49 -8.94 -12.50 -5.36
C LEU A 49 -7.71 -12.97 -4.60
N ALA A 50 -7.15 -12.10 -3.74
CA ALA A 50 -6.01 -12.42 -2.89
C ALA A 50 -6.37 -13.29 -1.66
N GLN A 51 -7.63 -13.64 -1.46
CA GLN A 51 -8.15 -14.36 -0.28
C GLN A 51 -7.82 -13.65 1.04
N LYS A 52 -7.89 -12.31 1.06
CA LYS A 52 -7.62 -11.46 2.22
C LYS A 52 -8.91 -10.84 2.77
N SER A 53 -8.98 -10.73 4.11
CA SER A 53 -10.13 -10.11 4.78
C SER A 53 -10.04 -8.58 4.76
N PRO A 54 -11.09 -7.86 4.35
CA PRO A 54 -11.15 -6.40 4.43
C PRO A 54 -11.02 -5.83 5.85
N SER A 55 -11.26 -6.64 6.88
CA SER A 55 -11.05 -6.23 8.27
C SER A 55 -9.58 -6.21 8.70
N GLN A 56 -8.70 -6.86 7.93
CA GLN A 56 -7.28 -7.03 8.26
C GLN A 56 -6.36 -6.38 7.22
N TYR A 57 -6.86 -6.14 6.02
CA TYR A 57 -6.06 -5.63 4.90
C TYR A 57 -6.75 -4.48 4.17
N ASP A 58 -5.95 -3.49 3.80
CA ASP A 58 -6.24 -2.50 2.77
C ASP A 58 -5.63 -2.96 1.44
N VAL A 59 -5.97 -2.26 0.36
CA VAL A 59 -5.36 -2.45 -0.97
C VAL A 59 -4.59 -1.20 -1.34
N GLY A 60 -3.37 -1.38 -1.81
CA GLY A 60 -2.63 -0.35 -2.53
C GLY A 60 -2.42 -0.76 -3.99
N TYR A 61 -2.30 0.19 -4.89
CA TYR A 61 -1.81 -0.05 -6.25
C TYR A 61 -0.67 0.89 -6.59
N LYS A 62 0.21 0.41 -7.49
CA LYS A 62 1.37 1.17 -7.94
C LYS A 62 1.28 1.41 -9.44
N VAL A 63 1.47 2.66 -9.82
CA VAL A 63 1.68 3.09 -11.21
C VAL A 63 3.15 3.46 -11.36
N HIS A 64 3.75 3.12 -12.50
CA HIS A 64 5.16 3.39 -12.76
C HIS A 64 5.56 4.83 -12.45
N GLY A 65 6.63 5.01 -11.67
CA GLY A 65 7.14 6.32 -11.26
C GLY A 65 6.34 7.03 -10.16
N HIS A 66 5.27 6.43 -9.62
CA HIS A 66 4.46 6.98 -8.53
C HIS A 66 4.51 6.10 -7.29
N ASP A 67 4.17 6.69 -6.14
CA ASP A 67 4.04 5.96 -4.88
C ASP A 67 2.81 5.05 -4.87
N VAL A 68 2.82 4.08 -3.94
CA VAL A 68 1.65 3.24 -3.68
C VAL A 68 0.49 4.10 -3.19
N ARG A 69 -0.63 4.04 -3.90
CA ARG A 69 -1.88 4.69 -3.51
C ARG A 69 -2.83 3.69 -2.87
N ILE A 70 -3.37 4.03 -1.71
CA ILE A 70 -4.42 3.23 -1.05
C ILE A 70 -5.73 3.37 -1.82
N VAL A 71 -6.39 2.25 -2.05
CA VAL A 71 -7.71 2.13 -2.69
C VAL A 71 -8.76 1.83 -1.62
N GLY A 72 -9.84 2.58 -1.62
CA GLY A 72 -11.00 2.29 -0.77
C GLY A 72 -11.66 0.96 -1.15
N LEU A 73 -12.32 0.30 -0.20
CA LEU A 73 -12.94 -1.02 -0.44
C LEU A 73 -13.93 -0.99 -1.61
N ASP A 74 -14.69 0.07 -1.75
CA ASP A 74 -15.72 0.23 -2.80
C ASP A 74 -15.25 1.21 -3.90
N GLU A 75 -14.00 1.67 -3.85
CA GLU A 75 -13.38 2.47 -4.89
C GLU A 75 -12.97 1.59 -6.06
N SER A 76 -13.32 2.02 -7.28
CA SER A 76 -12.97 1.34 -8.53
C SER A 76 -11.64 1.81 -9.10
N VAL A 77 -10.82 0.87 -9.53
CA VAL A 77 -9.57 1.10 -10.27
C VAL A 77 -9.76 0.68 -11.72
N ASP A 78 -9.37 1.53 -12.66
CA ASP A 78 -9.36 1.21 -14.10
C ASP A 78 -8.09 0.41 -14.45
N LEU A 79 -8.25 -0.86 -14.80
CA LEU A 79 -7.17 -1.77 -15.19
C LEU A 79 -6.54 -1.43 -16.54
N ALA A 80 -7.15 -0.52 -17.31
CA ALA A 80 -6.56 0.00 -18.55
C ALA A 80 -5.61 1.18 -18.31
N THR A 81 -5.43 1.62 -17.06
CA THR A 81 -4.54 2.73 -16.70
C THR A 81 -3.10 2.44 -17.16
N PRO A 82 -2.48 3.30 -18.00
CA PRO A 82 -1.11 3.12 -18.44
C PRO A 82 -0.14 3.10 -17.26
N GLY A 83 0.79 2.14 -17.26
CA GLY A 83 1.82 2.03 -16.22
C GLY A 83 1.34 1.43 -14.91
N LEU A 84 0.11 0.91 -14.83
CA LEU A 84 -0.35 0.14 -13.67
C LEU A 84 0.48 -1.14 -13.56
N GLU A 85 1.31 -1.22 -12.52
CA GLU A 85 2.30 -2.30 -12.35
C GLU A 85 1.78 -3.46 -11.49
N LYS A 86 1.25 -3.13 -10.31
CA LYS A 86 0.87 -4.13 -9.32
C LYS A 86 -0.13 -3.60 -8.30
N PHE A 87 -0.86 -4.53 -7.70
CA PHE A 87 -1.59 -4.34 -6.46
C PHE A 87 -0.85 -4.99 -5.30
N ILE A 88 -0.98 -4.41 -4.12
CA ILE A 88 -0.35 -4.86 -2.89
C ILE A 88 -1.43 -4.87 -1.82
N THR A 89 -1.56 -5.98 -1.09
CA THR A 89 -2.41 -5.99 0.10
C THR A 89 -1.61 -5.44 1.28
N ILE A 90 -2.19 -4.45 1.98
CA ILE A 90 -1.53 -3.70 3.05
C ILE A 90 -2.27 -3.98 4.35
N GLN A 91 -1.52 -4.41 5.36
CA GLN A 91 -2.11 -4.78 6.63
C GLN A 91 -2.67 -3.59 7.40
N ASN A 92 -3.78 -3.79 8.10
CA ASN A 92 -4.43 -2.78 8.94
C ASN A 92 -3.86 -2.69 10.38
N GLY A 93 -2.70 -3.21 10.70
CA GLY A 93 -1.98 -3.13 11.97
C GLY A 93 -2.82 -3.25 13.25
N HIS A 94 -2.35 -4.03 14.22
CA HIS A 94 -2.91 -4.13 15.58
C HIS A 94 -1.93 -3.62 16.64
N THR A 95 -2.40 -3.42 17.88
CA THR A 95 -1.72 -2.65 18.93
C THR A 95 -0.89 -3.46 19.92
N ASP A 96 -0.74 -4.78 19.75
CA ASP A 96 -0.04 -5.63 20.72
C ASP A 96 1.18 -6.31 20.10
N GLY A 97 2.39 -6.06 20.65
CA GLY A 97 3.66 -6.67 20.23
C GLY A 97 4.87 -6.13 21.01
N GLU A 98 5.96 -6.87 21.02
CA GLU A 98 7.23 -6.51 21.65
C GLU A 98 8.22 -5.88 20.66
N GLU A 99 9.05 -4.95 21.12
CA GLU A 99 10.11 -4.33 20.32
C GLU A 99 11.18 -5.36 19.96
N GLY A 100 11.55 -5.44 18.67
CA GLY A 100 12.65 -6.25 18.19
C GLY A 100 14.02 -5.67 18.59
N PRO A 101 15.11 -6.45 18.52
CA PRO A 101 16.44 -5.97 18.86
C PRO A 101 16.89 -4.84 17.93
N SER A 102 17.36 -3.74 18.52
CA SER A 102 17.95 -2.59 17.83
C SER A 102 19.46 -2.54 18.07
N GLY A 103 20.24 -2.10 17.09
CA GLY A 103 21.68 -1.91 17.22
C GLY A 103 22.29 -1.15 16.04
N PRO A 104 23.46 -0.47 16.21
CA PRO A 104 24.12 0.18 15.08
C PRO A 104 24.67 -0.91 14.16
N PHE A 105 24.19 -0.96 12.97
CA PHE A 105 24.72 -1.81 11.90
C PHE A 105 24.73 -1.00 10.61
N PRO A 106 25.69 -1.23 9.72
CA PRO A 106 25.62 -0.69 8.39
C PRO A 106 24.36 -1.26 7.73
N PHE A 107 23.40 -0.42 7.39
CA PHE A 107 22.27 -0.85 6.62
C PHE A 107 22.30 -0.25 5.21
N ALA A 108 21.94 -1.07 4.24
CA ALA A 108 21.66 -0.62 2.89
C ALA A 108 20.15 -0.71 2.67
N PHE A 109 19.59 0.26 1.96
CA PHE A 109 18.25 0.13 1.45
C PHE A 109 18.18 -1.03 0.45
N THR A 110 17.03 -1.69 0.38
CA THR A 110 16.68 -2.54 -0.75
C THR A 110 16.58 -1.68 -2.01
N GLU A 111 16.48 -2.28 -3.17
CA GLU A 111 16.27 -1.55 -4.42
C GLU A 111 14.94 -0.77 -4.38
N GLU A 112 13.89 -1.37 -3.81
CA GLU A 112 12.59 -0.73 -3.61
C GLU A 112 12.67 0.46 -2.65
N ASP A 113 13.36 0.32 -1.51
CA ASP A 113 13.54 1.39 -0.53
C ASP A 113 14.36 2.55 -1.10
N GLN A 114 15.42 2.23 -1.87
CA GLN A 114 16.21 3.25 -2.54
C GLN A 114 15.37 3.99 -3.59
N SER A 115 14.59 3.26 -4.38
CA SER A 115 13.66 3.85 -5.35
C SER A 115 12.64 4.78 -4.69
N PHE A 116 12.11 4.41 -3.51
CA PHE A 116 11.23 5.28 -2.72
C PHE A 116 11.97 6.54 -2.26
N ALA A 117 13.16 6.40 -1.68
CA ALA A 117 13.96 7.53 -1.21
C ALA A 117 14.37 8.48 -2.35
N ASP A 118 14.70 7.94 -3.53
CA ASP A 118 15.09 8.73 -4.71
C ASP A 118 13.91 9.56 -5.27
N ARG A 119 12.66 9.10 -5.08
CA ARG A 119 11.47 9.90 -5.42
C ARG A 119 11.18 11.00 -4.39
N HIS A 120 11.76 10.91 -3.19
CA HIS A 120 11.56 11.82 -2.06
C HIS A 120 12.89 12.36 -1.51
N PRO A 121 13.79 12.94 -2.34
CA PRO A 121 15.16 13.25 -1.94
C PRO A 121 15.26 14.25 -0.79
N ASP A 122 14.28 15.16 -0.67
CA ASP A 122 14.24 16.19 0.38
C ASP A 122 13.43 15.77 1.61
N SER A 123 12.79 14.61 1.57
CA SER A 123 11.89 14.15 2.62
C SER A 123 12.40 12.95 3.39
N VAL A 124 13.20 12.06 2.77
CA VAL A 124 13.70 10.83 3.41
C VAL A 124 15.12 11.04 3.91
N GLU A 125 15.29 11.00 5.24
CA GLU A 125 16.58 11.13 5.91
C GLU A 125 16.94 9.82 6.63
N ARG A 126 18.20 9.40 6.53
CA ARG A 126 18.76 8.28 7.30
C ARG A 126 19.50 8.80 8.52
N VAL A 127 19.13 8.34 9.70
CA VAL A 127 19.74 8.75 10.96
C VAL A 127 20.24 7.53 11.71
N SER A 128 21.48 7.61 12.21
CA SER A 128 22.01 6.65 13.18
C SER A 128 22.26 7.39 14.46
N GLU A 129 21.59 7.02 15.53
CA GLU A 129 21.71 7.64 16.85
C GLU A 129 21.87 6.55 17.92
N GLY A 130 23.00 6.59 18.65
CA GLY A 130 23.36 5.52 19.58
C GLY A 130 23.48 4.17 18.84
N ASN A 131 22.65 3.21 19.24
CA ASN A 131 22.62 1.87 18.66
C ASN A 131 21.41 1.64 17.76
N VAL A 132 20.75 2.69 17.28
CA VAL A 132 19.51 2.59 16.52
C VAL A 132 19.66 3.31 15.19
N ASN A 133 19.19 2.67 14.13
CA ASN A 133 19.03 3.29 12.83
C ASN A 133 17.56 3.69 12.60
N TRP A 134 17.38 4.90 12.13
CA TRP A 134 16.08 5.50 11.87
C TRP A 134 15.96 5.94 10.42
N ILE A 135 14.76 5.85 9.88
CA ILE A 135 14.35 6.56 8.69
C ILE A 135 13.38 7.66 9.14
N LEU A 136 13.73 8.90 8.85
CA LEU A 136 12.84 10.04 9.04
C LEU A 136 12.21 10.41 7.71
N ILE A 137 10.88 10.53 7.69
CA ILE A 137 10.12 11.01 6.54
C ILE A 137 9.52 12.36 6.90
N HIS A 138 10.16 13.42 6.42
CA HIS A 138 9.79 14.79 6.72
C HIS A 138 8.61 15.26 5.87
N GLY A 139 7.78 16.12 6.45
CA GLY A 139 6.70 16.79 5.73
C GLY A 139 5.59 15.85 5.23
N MET A 140 5.43 14.68 5.86
CA MET A 140 4.36 13.74 5.55
C MET A 140 3.00 14.40 5.80
N ASP A 141 2.11 14.35 4.80
CA ASP A 141 0.76 14.89 4.92
C ASP A 141 -0.08 14.08 5.91
N VAL A 142 -0.85 14.82 6.72
CA VAL A 142 -1.80 14.27 7.70
C VAL A 142 -3.21 14.57 7.20
N PRO A 143 -4.15 13.61 7.21
CA PRO A 143 -5.52 13.87 6.77
C PRO A 143 -6.23 14.86 7.70
N ASP A 144 -7.29 15.49 7.21
CA ASP A 144 -8.14 16.35 8.01
C ASP A 144 -8.63 15.62 9.27
N GLY A 145 -8.77 16.36 10.37
CA GLY A 145 -9.21 15.81 11.66
C GLY A 145 -8.11 15.71 12.71
N TYR A 146 -6.88 16.08 12.37
CA TYR A 146 -5.76 16.22 13.31
C TYR A 146 -5.44 17.68 13.62
N ASN A 147 -4.61 17.89 14.66
CA ASN A 147 -4.14 19.20 15.12
C ASN A 147 -3.08 19.86 14.20
N VAL A 148 -2.54 19.13 13.24
CA VAL A 148 -1.52 19.60 12.28
C VAL A 148 -1.74 18.97 10.91
N ASP A 149 -1.28 19.63 9.86
CA ASP A 149 -1.42 19.18 8.47
C ASP A 149 -0.21 18.35 8.00
N LYS A 150 0.94 18.51 8.67
CA LYS A 150 2.18 17.80 8.32
C LYS A 150 2.96 17.39 9.56
N VAL A 151 3.64 16.23 9.44
CA VAL A 151 4.52 15.70 10.47
C VAL A 151 5.82 15.14 9.88
N THR A 152 6.81 14.93 10.74
CA THR A 152 7.90 13.98 10.47
C THR A 152 7.49 12.63 11.06
N ALA A 153 7.47 11.60 10.23
CA ALA A 153 7.34 10.22 10.68
C ALA A 153 8.73 9.59 10.82
N ALA A 154 9.06 9.05 11.99
CA ALA A 154 10.27 8.29 12.20
C ALA A 154 9.94 6.80 12.27
N ILE A 155 10.76 5.98 11.63
CA ILE A 155 10.62 4.52 11.54
C ILE A 155 11.93 3.93 12.00
N MET A 156 11.89 3.06 13.02
CA MET A 156 13.05 2.32 13.47
C MET A 156 13.36 1.17 12.53
N LEU A 157 14.62 1.04 12.12
CA LEU A 157 15.10 -0.08 11.33
C LEU A 157 15.60 -1.19 12.25
N PRO A 158 14.93 -2.35 12.31
CA PRO A 158 15.40 -3.46 13.13
C PRO A 158 16.65 -4.11 12.55
N VAL A 159 17.42 -4.76 13.40
CA VAL A 159 18.51 -5.65 12.96
C VAL A 159 17.90 -6.76 12.12
N GLY A 160 18.44 -6.97 10.91
CA GLY A 160 17.94 -8.00 9.99
C GLY A 160 16.86 -7.51 9.01
N TYR A 161 16.54 -6.21 9.01
CA TYR A 161 15.76 -5.64 7.90
C TYR A 161 16.49 -5.92 6.56
N PRO A 162 15.82 -6.31 5.49
CA PRO A 162 14.37 -6.39 5.28
C PRO A 162 13.74 -7.75 5.65
N THR A 163 14.49 -8.72 6.16
CA THR A 163 13.93 -10.01 6.59
C THR A 163 13.07 -9.85 7.84
N CYS A 164 13.53 -9.02 8.79
CA CYS A 164 12.72 -8.54 9.91
C CYS A 164 11.88 -7.35 9.46
N GLY A 165 10.61 -7.33 9.88
CA GLY A 165 9.68 -6.26 9.52
C GLY A 165 9.96 -4.95 10.23
N LEU A 166 9.51 -3.86 9.59
CA LEU A 166 9.38 -2.56 10.24
C LEU A 166 8.28 -2.64 11.29
N ASP A 167 8.45 -1.89 12.38
CA ASP A 167 7.52 -1.93 13.50
C ASP A 167 7.38 -0.54 14.11
N MET A 168 6.16 -0.19 14.57
CA MET A 168 5.83 1.11 15.14
C MET A 168 6.11 2.30 14.21
N VAL A 169 5.54 3.43 14.52
CA VAL A 169 5.87 4.72 13.90
C VAL A 169 5.90 5.80 14.97
N TYR A 170 6.75 6.79 14.78
CA TYR A 170 6.95 7.87 15.72
C TYR A 170 6.71 9.21 15.01
N PHE A 171 5.86 10.08 15.58
CA PHE A 171 5.47 11.35 14.96
C PHE A 171 5.98 12.56 15.70
N TYR A 172 6.45 13.56 14.94
CA TYR A 172 6.78 14.89 15.43
C TYR A 172 6.30 15.96 14.46
N PRO A 173 5.59 17.00 14.92
CA PRO A 173 5.02 17.16 16.26
C PRO A 173 4.01 16.05 16.59
N GLU A 174 3.65 15.95 17.89
CA GLU A 174 2.66 14.96 18.32
C GLU A 174 1.29 15.20 17.68
N LEU A 175 0.59 14.11 17.41
CA LEU A 175 -0.73 14.11 16.83
C LEU A 175 -1.80 14.02 17.91
N SER A 176 -2.86 14.81 17.75
CA SER A 176 -4.10 14.69 18.49
C SER A 176 -5.27 14.89 17.54
N LEU A 177 -6.41 14.26 17.84
CA LEU A 177 -7.62 14.44 17.06
C LEU A 177 -8.33 15.73 17.45
N THR A 178 -8.78 16.50 16.45
CA THR A 178 -9.57 17.72 16.67
C THR A 178 -10.93 17.43 17.35
N SER A 179 -11.41 16.18 17.26
CA SER A 179 -12.58 15.69 17.96
C SER A 179 -12.39 15.55 19.47
N GLY A 180 -11.14 15.63 19.96
CA GLY A 180 -10.79 15.40 21.37
C GLY A 180 -10.78 13.93 21.79
N LYS A 181 -11.08 12.98 20.89
CA LYS A 181 -10.93 11.54 21.18
C LYS A 181 -9.45 11.19 21.35
N ALA A 182 -9.15 10.29 22.30
CA ALA A 182 -7.80 9.78 22.49
C ALA A 182 -7.39 8.87 21.32
N ILE A 183 -6.15 9.00 20.88
CA ILE A 183 -5.53 8.06 19.93
C ILE A 183 -5.02 6.86 20.73
N HIS A 184 -5.52 5.68 20.42
CA HIS A 184 -5.16 4.47 21.16
C HIS A 184 -3.68 4.09 20.97
N ALA A 185 -3.02 3.67 22.07
CA ALA A 185 -1.62 3.26 22.10
C ALA A 185 -0.64 4.27 21.46
N ALA A 186 -0.81 5.56 21.82
CA ALA A 186 0.01 6.68 21.35
C ALA A 186 0.56 7.53 22.50
N GLU A 187 0.54 7.03 23.74
CA GLU A 187 0.94 7.76 24.95
C GLU A 187 2.46 7.80 25.16
N ALA A 188 3.18 6.80 24.63
CA ALA A 188 4.62 6.69 24.78
C ALA A 188 5.38 7.76 23.97
N ARG A 189 6.59 8.08 24.42
CA ARG A 189 7.46 9.05 23.75
C ARG A 189 8.85 8.44 23.53
N GLN A 190 9.48 8.83 22.44
CA GLN A 190 10.85 8.48 22.08
C GLN A 190 11.63 9.75 21.72
N THR A 191 12.78 9.94 22.31
CA THR A 191 13.69 11.02 21.89
C THR A 191 14.49 10.56 20.69
N ILE A 192 14.44 11.34 19.61
CA ILE A 192 15.20 11.14 18.36
C ILE A 192 15.75 12.49 17.96
N GLN A 193 17.08 12.61 17.77
CA GLN A 193 17.77 13.88 17.47
C GLN A 193 17.38 15.02 18.43
N GLY A 194 17.23 14.72 19.72
CA GLY A 194 16.86 15.71 20.74
C GLY A 194 15.41 16.17 20.72
N LYS A 195 14.55 15.64 19.83
CA LYS A 195 13.11 15.93 19.76
C LYS A 195 12.30 14.78 20.38
N SER A 196 11.20 15.11 21.05
CA SER A 196 10.29 14.12 21.64
C SER A 196 9.24 13.70 20.60
N TYR A 197 9.37 12.50 20.10
CA TYR A 197 8.41 11.91 19.13
C TYR A 197 7.35 11.12 19.87
N GLN A 198 6.10 11.23 19.42
CA GLN A 198 4.96 10.43 19.89
C GLN A 198 5.04 9.04 19.26
N ARG A 199 5.11 7.96 20.04
CA ARG A 199 5.14 6.59 19.56
C ARG A 199 3.72 6.07 19.36
N TRP A 200 3.43 5.60 18.15
CA TRP A 200 2.23 4.83 17.86
C TRP A 200 2.58 3.35 17.79
N SER A 201 2.10 2.58 18.77
CA SER A 201 2.30 1.13 18.80
C SER A 201 1.33 0.48 17.81
N ARG A 202 1.85 0.09 16.65
CA ARG A 202 1.14 -0.57 15.56
C ARG A 202 2.04 -1.67 15.03
N HIS A 203 1.61 -2.93 15.17
CA HIS A 203 2.44 -4.10 14.95
C HIS A 203 1.86 -5.01 13.88
N PHE A 204 2.74 -5.76 13.22
CA PHE A 204 2.35 -6.92 12.42
C PHE A 204 1.88 -8.05 13.34
N THR A 205 0.96 -8.89 12.86
CA THR A 205 0.40 -10.00 13.64
C THR A 205 0.71 -11.33 12.96
N PRO A 206 0.59 -12.47 13.67
CA PRO A 206 0.73 -13.78 13.05
C PRO A 206 -0.26 -14.03 11.90
N GLN A 207 -1.44 -13.40 11.92
CA GLN A 207 -2.45 -13.49 10.86
C GLN A 207 -2.13 -12.61 9.66
N ALA A 208 -1.32 -11.60 9.87
CA ALA A 208 -0.87 -10.66 8.85
C ALA A 208 0.60 -10.26 9.13
N PRO A 209 1.55 -11.19 8.88
CA PRO A 209 2.96 -10.98 9.17
C PRO A 209 3.63 -10.10 8.12
N TRP A 210 4.76 -9.51 8.49
CA TRP A 210 5.70 -8.95 7.52
C TRP A 210 6.06 -9.96 6.43
N ARG A 211 6.10 -9.53 5.18
CA ARG A 211 6.36 -10.39 4.02
C ARG A 211 7.64 -9.93 3.31
N PRO A 212 8.81 -10.52 3.61
CA PRO A 212 10.06 -10.20 2.94
C PRO A 212 9.94 -10.32 1.41
N GLY A 213 10.47 -9.32 0.68
CA GLY A 213 10.38 -9.24 -0.78
C GLY A 213 9.03 -8.71 -1.33
N ILE A 214 8.04 -8.44 -0.45
CA ILE A 214 6.78 -7.79 -0.80
C ILE A 214 6.64 -6.48 -0.01
N ASP A 215 6.79 -6.56 1.31
CA ASP A 215 6.72 -5.41 2.20
C ASP A 215 8.10 -4.72 2.23
N CYS A 216 8.09 -3.38 2.15
CA CYS A 216 9.25 -2.51 2.10
C CYS A 216 8.90 -1.15 2.74
N LEU A 217 9.82 -0.20 2.76
CA LEU A 217 9.58 1.14 3.31
C LEU A 217 8.38 1.83 2.65
N GLU A 218 8.22 1.69 1.34
CA GLU A 218 7.10 2.30 0.60
C GLU A 218 5.75 1.72 1.04
N THR A 219 5.63 0.40 1.18
CA THR A 219 4.40 -0.25 1.64
C THR A 219 4.11 0.10 3.10
N TYR A 220 5.15 0.23 3.92
CA TYR A 220 5.00 0.65 5.31
C TYR A 220 4.55 2.10 5.42
N TYR A 221 5.08 3.00 4.59
CA TYR A 221 4.61 4.38 4.48
C TYR A 221 3.12 4.44 4.10
N ALA A 222 2.69 3.66 3.11
CA ALA A 222 1.29 3.56 2.74
C ALA A 222 0.41 3.03 3.89
N MET A 223 0.92 2.07 4.67
CA MET A 223 0.25 1.55 5.86
C MET A 223 0.10 2.62 6.95
N ILE A 224 1.12 3.43 7.20
CA ILE A 224 1.06 4.58 8.12
C ILE A 224 -0.05 5.55 7.69
N GLN A 225 -0.12 5.88 6.41
CA GLN A 225 -1.19 6.70 5.86
C GLN A 225 -2.59 6.10 6.09
N GLY A 226 -2.71 4.79 5.96
CA GLY A 226 -3.92 4.05 6.27
C GLY A 226 -4.31 4.14 7.75
N TRP A 227 -3.35 4.03 8.68
CA TRP A 227 -3.60 4.21 10.10
C TRP A 227 -4.13 5.61 10.44
N LEU A 228 -3.51 6.64 9.89
CA LEU A 228 -3.95 8.03 10.09
C LEU A 228 -5.40 8.24 9.65
N ARG A 229 -5.80 7.73 8.47
CA ARG A 229 -7.17 7.85 7.98
C ARG A 229 -8.17 7.11 8.86
N ARG A 230 -7.85 5.88 9.28
CA ARG A 230 -8.74 5.08 10.12
C ARG A 230 -8.94 5.68 11.51
N GLU A 231 -7.93 6.31 12.09
CA GLU A 231 -8.05 6.90 13.42
C GLU A 231 -9.05 8.05 13.45
N VAL A 232 -9.14 8.85 12.40
CA VAL A 232 -10.12 9.95 12.29
C VAL A 232 -11.57 9.43 12.18
N THR A 233 -11.77 8.23 11.61
CA THR A 233 -13.10 7.66 11.35
C THR A 233 -13.61 6.77 12.48
N ARG A 234 -12.80 6.50 13.50
CA ARG A 234 -13.19 5.76 14.71
C ARG A 234 -13.96 6.67 15.67
#